data_7cef99c8a0e6eb637c3366e57cb9d6f8
#
_entry.id   7cef99c8a0e6eb637c3366e57cb9d6f8
#
_cell.length_a   1.000
_cell.length_b   1.000
_cell.length_c   1.000
_cell.angle_alpha   90.00
_cell.angle_beta   90.00
_cell.angle_gamma   90.00
#
_symmetry.space_group_name_H-M   'P 1'
#
loop_
_entity.id
_entity.type
_entity.pdbx_description
1 polymer ?
#
loop_
_entity_poly.entity_id
_entity_poly.type
_entity_poly.pdbx_seq_one_letter_code
_entity_poly.pdbx_strand_id
1 'polypeptide(L)'
;MDIFVEPVVPQPELLVFGYGPVARALLRIAAGFGFTIASYGAADGDVAPTADRHYTTAEELAASGNTRRFIVVATQGAGDVASLTAALPLGAEYLAFVGSRRKFASYRDRLIAAGIAAELIGDVRSPAGLHIDAVTPEEIALSIMAEIVRSRRSTSRAEVAHG
;
A
#
# COMPACT_ATOMS: atom_id res chain seq x y z
N MET A 1 -27.31 -23.82 25.62
CA MET A 1 -26.11 -24.02 24.77
C MET A 1 -25.76 -22.69 24.12
N ASP A 2 -24.77 -22.01 24.66
CA ASP A 2 -24.35 -20.71 24.12
C ASP A 2 -23.39 -20.94 22.98
N ILE A 3 -23.82 -20.57 21.76
CA ILE A 3 -22.96 -20.64 20.56
C ILE A 3 -22.16 -19.35 20.51
N PHE A 4 -20.86 -19.43 20.83
CA PHE A 4 -19.93 -18.35 20.62
C PHE A 4 -19.56 -18.30 19.13
N VAL A 5 -20.09 -17.32 18.40
CA VAL A 5 -19.66 -17.03 17.03
C VAL A 5 -18.61 -15.94 17.08
N GLU A 6 -17.35 -16.32 16.99
CA GLU A 6 -16.25 -15.38 16.81
C GLU A 6 -16.17 -14.99 15.32
N PRO A 7 -16.42 -13.72 14.95
CA PRO A 7 -16.31 -13.32 13.56
C PRO A 7 -14.83 -13.39 13.12
N VAL A 8 -14.51 -14.25 12.18
CA VAL A 8 -13.19 -14.29 11.54
C VAL A 8 -13.11 -13.11 10.58
N VAL A 9 -12.51 -12.00 11.02
CA VAL A 9 -12.20 -10.87 10.16
C VAL A 9 -10.95 -11.23 9.34
N PRO A 10 -10.99 -11.20 7.99
CA PRO A 10 -9.81 -11.44 7.16
C PRO A 10 -8.69 -10.47 7.51
N GLN A 11 -7.45 -10.97 7.56
CA GLN A 11 -6.29 -10.10 7.75
C GLN A 11 -6.20 -9.09 6.60
N PRO A 12 -5.94 -7.80 6.88
CA PRO A 12 -5.71 -6.83 5.83
C PRO A 12 -4.43 -7.19 5.06
N GLU A 13 -4.41 -6.86 3.78
CA GLU A 13 -3.25 -7.04 2.91
C GLU A 13 -2.44 -5.74 2.86
N LEU A 14 -1.14 -5.82 3.10
CA LEU A 14 -0.19 -4.78 2.73
C LEU A 14 0.40 -5.12 1.37
N LEU A 15 0.05 -4.34 0.36
CA LEU A 15 0.49 -4.51 -1.02
C LEU A 15 1.54 -3.45 -1.36
N VAL A 16 2.73 -3.89 -1.73
CA VAL A 16 3.84 -3.01 -2.09
C VAL A 16 4.17 -3.14 -3.58
N PHE A 17 4.13 -2.02 -4.28
CA PHE A 17 4.56 -1.90 -5.67
C PHE A 17 6.02 -1.49 -5.72
N GLY A 18 6.86 -2.27 -6.38
CA GLY A 18 8.28 -2.03 -6.55
C GLY A 18 9.18 -2.99 -5.78
N TYR A 19 10.46 -2.96 -6.11
CA TYR A 19 11.49 -3.87 -5.57
C TYR A 19 12.74 -3.18 -5.04
N GLY A 20 12.73 -1.85 -5.01
CA GLY A 20 13.84 -1.06 -4.51
C GLY A 20 14.09 -1.24 -3.02
N PRO A 21 15.14 -0.60 -2.48
CA PRO A 21 15.52 -0.75 -1.07
C PRO A 21 14.41 -0.43 -0.07
N VAL A 22 13.61 0.62 -0.31
CA VAL A 22 12.47 0.99 0.55
C VAL A 22 11.38 -0.07 0.51
N ALA A 23 11.01 -0.56 -0.69
CA ALA A 23 10.02 -1.62 -0.84
C ALA A 23 10.43 -2.89 -0.07
N ARG A 24 11.70 -3.32 -0.22
CA ARG A 24 12.25 -4.50 0.48
C ARG A 24 12.28 -4.30 2.00
N ALA A 25 12.68 -3.13 2.47
CA ALA A 25 12.68 -2.81 3.90
C ALA A 25 11.26 -2.82 4.47
N LEU A 26 10.28 -2.27 3.74
CA LEU A 26 8.88 -2.25 4.15
C LEU A 26 8.29 -3.66 4.24
N LEU A 27 8.52 -4.51 3.24
CA LEU A 27 8.07 -5.90 3.25
C LEU A 27 8.63 -6.69 4.44
N ARG A 28 9.89 -6.45 4.80
CA ARG A 28 10.52 -7.09 5.97
C ARG A 28 9.91 -6.64 7.30
N ILE A 29 9.76 -5.33 7.49
CA ILE A 29 9.25 -4.81 8.77
C ILE A 29 7.76 -5.14 8.96
N ALA A 30 6.97 -5.17 7.90
CA ALA A 30 5.53 -5.38 7.96
C ALA A 30 5.12 -6.78 8.43
N ALA A 31 5.98 -7.79 8.29
CA ALA A 31 5.71 -9.17 8.68
C ALA A 31 5.26 -9.33 10.15
N GLY A 32 5.70 -8.44 11.04
CA GLY A 32 5.32 -8.46 12.47
C GLY A 32 4.02 -7.75 12.83
N PHE A 33 3.29 -7.17 11.85
CA PHE A 33 2.17 -6.26 12.15
C PHE A 33 0.78 -6.81 11.79
N GLY A 34 0.65 -8.10 11.54
CA GLY A 34 -0.64 -8.74 11.29
C GLY A 34 -1.24 -8.42 9.93
N PHE A 35 -0.42 -8.25 8.91
CA PHE A 35 -0.81 -8.16 7.51
C PHE A 35 -0.50 -9.44 6.75
N THR A 36 -1.31 -9.78 5.76
CA THR A 36 -0.86 -10.59 4.64
C THR A 36 0.02 -9.70 3.76
N ILE A 37 1.25 -10.12 3.50
CA ILE A 37 2.24 -9.33 2.76
C ILE A 37 2.16 -9.69 1.29
N ALA A 38 1.96 -8.68 0.43
CA ALA A 38 1.90 -8.86 -1.00
C ALA A 38 2.83 -7.89 -1.74
N SER A 39 3.38 -8.34 -2.84
CA SER A 39 4.18 -7.52 -3.75
C SER A 39 3.60 -7.53 -5.16
N TYR A 40 3.82 -6.43 -5.90
CA TYR A 40 3.39 -6.28 -7.29
C TYR A 40 4.52 -5.78 -8.17
N GLY A 41 4.67 -6.40 -9.33
CA GLY A 41 5.55 -5.97 -10.40
C GLY A 41 6.28 -7.14 -11.08
N ALA A 42 7.03 -6.85 -12.14
CA ALA A 42 7.86 -7.84 -12.80
C ALA A 42 9.07 -8.17 -11.91
N ALA A 43 9.24 -9.43 -11.58
CA ALA A 43 10.41 -9.90 -10.85
C ALA A 43 11.57 -10.10 -11.84
N ASP A 44 12.44 -9.11 -11.96
CA ASP A 44 13.78 -9.35 -12.51
C ASP A 44 14.63 -10.03 -11.42
N GLY A 45 14.48 -11.34 -11.31
CA GLY A 45 15.43 -12.22 -10.59
C GLY A 45 15.30 -12.37 -9.08
N ASP A 46 14.75 -11.45 -8.35
CA ASP A 46 14.60 -11.53 -6.89
C ASP A 46 13.16 -11.21 -6.45
N VAL A 47 12.31 -12.22 -6.48
CA VAL A 47 11.04 -12.15 -5.73
C VAL A 47 11.38 -11.86 -4.27
N ALA A 48 10.78 -10.82 -3.69
CA ALA A 48 11.02 -10.50 -2.29
C ALA A 48 10.69 -11.73 -1.43
N PRO A 49 11.68 -12.37 -0.79
CA PRO A 49 11.47 -13.67 -0.14
C PRO A 49 10.54 -13.61 1.08
N THR A 50 10.03 -12.43 1.40
CA THR A 50 9.17 -12.14 2.56
C THR A 50 7.71 -11.88 2.19
N ALA A 51 7.33 -11.90 0.90
CA ALA A 51 5.94 -11.72 0.50
C ALA A 51 5.19 -13.07 0.51
N ASP A 52 4.02 -13.09 1.13
CA ASP A 52 3.11 -14.25 1.14
C ASP A 52 2.47 -14.44 -0.25
N ARG A 53 2.32 -13.35 -0.99
CA ARG A 53 1.72 -13.32 -2.34
C ARG A 53 2.52 -12.40 -3.26
N HIS A 54 2.56 -12.77 -4.52
CA HIS A 54 3.18 -11.97 -5.56
C HIS A 54 2.25 -11.85 -6.77
N TYR A 55 1.94 -10.62 -7.17
CA TYR A 55 1.12 -10.32 -8.34
C TYR A 55 1.99 -9.75 -9.45
N THR A 56 1.82 -10.25 -10.65
CA THR A 56 2.56 -9.82 -11.85
C THR A 56 1.71 -9.02 -12.81
N THR A 57 0.38 -9.19 -12.75
CA THR A 57 -0.57 -8.50 -13.63
C THR A 57 -1.68 -7.80 -12.85
N ALA A 58 -2.29 -6.80 -13.47
CA ALA A 58 -3.43 -6.10 -12.88
C ALA A 58 -4.66 -7.02 -12.76
N GLU A 59 -4.81 -7.98 -13.67
CA GLU A 59 -5.89 -8.97 -13.68
C GLU A 59 -5.79 -9.91 -12.47
N GLU A 60 -4.59 -10.42 -12.17
CA GLU A 60 -4.35 -11.25 -10.97
C GLU A 60 -4.70 -10.47 -9.70
N LEU A 61 -4.28 -9.21 -9.65
CA LEU A 61 -4.52 -8.32 -8.53
C LEU A 61 -6.02 -8.02 -8.33
N ALA A 62 -6.74 -7.76 -9.42
CA ALA A 62 -8.19 -7.54 -9.39
C ALA A 62 -8.95 -8.81 -8.97
N ALA A 63 -8.51 -9.98 -9.45
CA ALA A 63 -9.13 -11.27 -9.16
C ALA A 63 -8.88 -11.79 -7.74
N SER A 64 -7.92 -11.21 -7.00
CA SER A 64 -7.54 -11.71 -5.67
C SER A 64 -8.61 -11.57 -4.59
N GLY A 65 -9.65 -10.76 -4.84
CA GLY A 65 -10.84 -10.63 -3.96
C GLY A 65 -10.57 -10.05 -2.57
N ASN A 66 -9.37 -9.57 -2.29
CA ASN A 66 -9.07 -8.95 -1.00
C ASN A 66 -9.68 -7.54 -0.93
N THR A 67 -10.57 -7.31 0.04
CA THR A 67 -11.31 -6.06 0.20
C THR A 67 -10.64 -5.07 1.16
N ARG A 68 -9.70 -5.53 2.00
CA ARG A 68 -8.99 -4.68 2.97
C ARG A 68 -7.53 -4.53 2.59
N ARG A 69 -7.22 -3.47 1.87
CA ARG A 69 -5.87 -3.20 1.38
C ARG A 69 -5.28 -1.92 1.94
N PHE A 70 -3.99 -2.03 2.25
CA PHE A 70 -3.08 -0.91 2.51
C PHE A 70 -2.01 -0.97 1.41
N ILE A 71 -1.88 0.08 0.62
CA ILE A 71 -1.05 0.07 -0.59
C ILE A 71 0.08 1.09 -0.47
N VAL A 72 1.28 0.68 -0.83
CA VAL A 72 2.45 1.56 -0.95
C VAL A 72 3.08 1.42 -2.33
N VAL A 73 3.15 2.52 -3.07
CA VAL A 73 3.84 2.58 -4.36
C VAL A 73 5.26 3.10 -4.14
N ALA A 74 6.24 2.21 -4.26
CA ALA A 74 7.67 2.44 -3.99
C ALA A 74 8.55 2.04 -5.18
N THR A 75 8.17 2.48 -6.37
CA THR A 75 8.79 2.08 -7.65
C THR A 75 10.01 2.90 -8.04
N GLN A 76 10.37 3.95 -7.30
CA GLN A 76 11.58 4.76 -7.49
C GLN A 76 11.76 5.36 -8.92
N GLY A 77 10.66 5.76 -9.55
CA GLY A 77 10.66 6.36 -10.89
C GLY A 77 10.41 5.38 -12.03
N ALA A 78 10.82 4.13 -11.89
CA ALA A 78 10.56 3.10 -12.90
C ALA A 78 9.12 2.58 -12.81
N GLY A 79 8.24 3.10 -13.67
CA GLY A 79 6.84 2.65 -13.73
C GLY A 79 5.92 3.26 -12.67
N ASP A 80 6.26 4.40 -12.07
CA ASP A 80 5.44 5.09 -11.06
C ASP A 80 4.00 5.29 -11.52
N VAL A 81 3.80 5.84 -12.72
CA VAL A 81 2.44 6.10 -13.26
C VAL A 81 1.69 4.82 -13.55
N ALA A 82 2.33 3.80 -14.11
CA ALA A 82 1.71 2.50 -14.36
C ALA A 82 1.27 1.83 -13.05
N SER A 83 2.14 1.87 -12.03
CA SER A 83 1.83 1.32 -10.70
C SER A 83 0.70 2.07 -10.00
N LEU A 84 0.68 3.41 -10.07
CA LEU A 84 -0.40 4.22 -9.53
C LEU A 84 -1.72 3.96 -10.27
N THR A 85 -1.67 3.81 -11.61
CA THR A 85 -2.85 3.47 -12.41
C THR A 85 -3.44 2.10 -12.01
N ALA A 86 -2.60 1.13 -11.70
CA ALA A 86 -3.04 -0.19 -11.22
C ALA A 86 -3.54 -0.15 -9.76
N ALA A 87 -2.93 0.67 -8.91
CA ALA A 87 -3.22 0.72 -7.48
C ALA A 87 -4.50 1.50 -7.15
N LEU A 88 -4.70 2.65 -7.76
CA LEU A 88 -5.77 3.59 -7.40
C LEU A 88 -7.19 3.01 -7.51
N PRO A 89 -7.54 2.21 -8.53
CA PRO A 89 -8.90 1.63 -8.64
C PRO A 89 -9.21 0.53 -7.61
N LEU A 90 -8.22 0.05 -6.84
CA LEU A 90 -8.41 -1.08 -5.92
C LEU A 90 -9.20 -0.76 -4.65
N GLY A 91 -9.47 0.52 -4.38
CA GLY A 91 -10.26 0.93 -3.21
C GLY A 91 -9.55 0.67 -1.88
N ALA A 92 -8.29 1.05 -1.75
CA ALA A 92 -7.49 0.85 -0.55
C ALA A 92 -7.95 1.72 0.63
N GLU A 93 -7.85 1.18 1.86
CA GLU A 93 -8.03 1.96 3.09
C GLU A 93 -6.89 2.98 3.31
N TYR A 94 -5.73 2.69 2.74
CA TYR A 94 -4.55 3.55 2.76
C TYR A 94 -3.80 3.40 1.45
N LEU A 95 -3.46 4.49 0.78
CA LEU A 95 -2.60 4.48 -0.39
C LEU A 95 -1.57 5.60 -0.28
N ALA A 96 -0.30 5.23 -0.37
CA ALA A 96 0.80 6.18 -0.31
C ALA A 96 1.80 5.99 -1.44
N PHE A 97 2.40 7.09 -1.85
CA PHE A 97 3.45 7.14 -2.86
C PHE A 97 4.79 7.56 -2.23
N VAL A 98 5.81 6.74 -2.44
CA VAL A 98 7.18 7.01 -1.99
C VAL A 98 7.87 7.94 -2.98
N GLY A 99 7.76 9.22 -2.73
CA GLY A 99 8.32 10.27 -3.55
C GLY A 99 7.88 11.63 -3.04
N SER A 100 8.51 12.68 -3.54
CA SER A 100 8.17 14.05 -3.14
C SER A 100 6.75 14.42 -3.59
N ARG A 101 6.14 15.34 -2.87
CA ARG A 101 4.84 15.93 -3.22
C ARG A 101 4.86 16.53 -4.63
N ARG A 102 5.96 17.20 -4.99
CA ARG A 102 6.15 17.78 -6.31
C ARG A 102 6.19 16.71 -7.42
N LYS A 103 6.91 15.61 -7.17
CA LYS A 103 6.99 14.50 -8.12
C LYS A 103 5.62 13.87 -8.33
N PHE A 104 4.88 13.58 -7.27
CA PHE A 104 3.54 13.04 -7.36
C PHE A 104 2.58 13.98 -8.11
N ALA A 105 2.62 15.29 -7.80
CA ALA A 105 1.80 16.28 -8.50
C ALA A 105 2.04 16.31 -10.02
N SER A 106 3.27 16.04 -10.47
CA SER A 106 3.61 15.98 -11.90
C SER A 106 2.95 14.79 -12.65
N TYR A 107 2.42 13.81 -11.94
CA TYR A 107 1.74 12.65 -12.52
C TYR A 107 0.23 12.84 -12.68
N ARG A 108 -0.34 13.86 -12.05
CA ARG A 108 -1.79 14.07 -11.99
C ARG A 108 -2.47 14.03 -13.37
N ASP A 109 -1.97 14.78 -14.33
CA ASP A 109 -2.60 14.87 -15.66
C ASP A 109 -2.52 13.53 -16.41
N ARG A 110 -1.43 12.80 -16.24
CA ARG A 110 -1.25 11.47 -16.83
C ARG A 110 -2.20 10.44 -16.20
N LEU A 111 -2.43 10.52 -14.90
CA LEU A 111 -3.37 9.63 -14.20
C LEU A 111 -4.82 9.94 -14.61
N ILE A 112 -5.18 11.21 -14.74
CA ILE A 112 -6.51 11.61 -15.25
C ILE A 112 -6.70 11.13 -16.70
N ALA A 113 -5.67 11.31 -17.56
CA ALA A 113 -5.71 10.82 -18.94
C ALA A 113 -5.82 9.28 -19.02
N ALA A 114 -5.33 8.56 -18.02
CA ALA A 114 -5.49 7.11 -17.88
C ALA A 114 -6.86 6.69 -17.31
N GLY A 115 -7.77 7.64 -17.06
CA GLY A 115 -9.12 7.37 -16.59
C GLY A 115 -9.29 7.32 -15.07
N ILE A 116 -8.28 7.74 -14.29
CA ILE A 116 -8.37 7.78 -12.83
C ILE A 116 -9.13 9.02 -12.36
N ALA A 117 -10.11 8.83 -11.49
CA ALA A 117 -10.87 9.92 -10.91
C ALA A 117 -9.99 10.86 -10.06
N ALA A 118 -10.22 12.16 -10.17
CA ALA A 118 -9.42 13.18 -9.49
C ALA A 118 -9.47 13.04 -7.96
N GLU A 119 -10.59 12.59 -7.41
CA GLU A 119 -10.79 12.34 -5.98
C GLU A 119 -9.83 11.24 -5.48
N LEU A 120 -9.71 10.14 -6.20
CA LEU A 120 -8.78 9.05 -5.85
C LEU A 120 -7.32 9.52 -5.84
N ILE A 121 -6.96 10.38 -6.80
CA ILE A 121 -5.61 10.96 -6.86
C ILE A 121 -5.39 11.89 -5.65
N GLY A 122 -6.41 12.64 -5.26
CA GLY A 122 -6.34 13.56 -4.12
C GLY A 122 -6.15 12.86 -2.77
N ASP A 123 -6.60 11.63 -2.64
CA ASP A 123 -6.51 10.83 -1.40
C ASP A 123 -5.13 10.16 -1.21
N VAL A 124 -4.27 10.17 -2.21
CA VAL A 124 -2.92 9.58 -2.11
C VAL A 124 -2.04 10.39 -1.15
N ARG A 125 -1.46 9.70 -0.20
CA ARG A 125 -0.47 10.28 0.73
C ARG A 125 0.89 10.38 0.05
N SER A 126 1.37 11.60 -0.11
CA SER A 126 2.68 11.88 -0.69
C SER A 126 3.29 13.13 -0.03
N PRO A 127 4.51 13.02 0.49
CA PRO A 127 5.34 11.82 0.61
C PRO A 127 4.75 10.79 1.58
N ALA A 128 5.02 9.49 1.32
CA ALA A 128 4.59 8.41 2.19
C ALA A 128 5.31 8.45 3.54
N GLY A 129 4.59 8.13 4.62
CA GLY A 129 5.13 8.00 5.95
C GLY A 129 5.01 9.24 6.82
N LEU A 130 5.20 9.04 8.13
CA LEU A 130 5.27 10.12 9.11
C LEU A 130 6.56 10.92 8.93
N HIS A 131 6.50 12.22 9.19
CA HIS A 131 7.67 13.08 9.15
C HIS A 131 8.55 12.86 10.39
N ILE A 132 9.59 12.03 10.23
CA ILE A 132 10.57 11.68 11.27
C ILE A 132 12.00 11.96 10.83
N ASP A 133 12.19 12.77 9.79
CA ASP A 133 13.50 13.05 9.17
C ASP A 133 14.25 11.78 8.70
N ALA A 134 13.50 10.75 8.26
CA ALA A 134 14.04 9.49 7.78
C ALA A 134 14.95 9.68 6.56
N VAL A 135 16.11 9.02 6.57
CA VAL A 135 17.12 9.09 5.51
C VAL A 135 17.37 7.73 4.87
N THR A 136 17.57 6.67 5.68
CA THR A 136 17.82 5.33 5.17
C THR A 136 16.54 4.64 4.69
N PRO A 137 16.65 3.64 3.79
CA PRO A 137 15.48 2.85 3.37
C PRO A 137 14.72 2.23 4.55
N GLU A 138 15.41 1.78 5.57
CA GLU A 138 14.83 1.19 6.79
C GLU A 138 14.07 2.24 7.62
N GLU A 139 14.62 3.45 7.75
CA GLU A 139 13.95 4.55 8.44
C GLU A 139 12.71 5.03 7.68
N ILE A 140 12.79 5.10 6.34
CA ILE A 140 11.64 5.43 5.48
C ILE A 140 10.56 4.35 5.63
N ALA A 141 10.93 3.08 5.58
CA ALA A 141 10.00 1.97 5.79
C ALA A 141 9.34 2.02 7.18
N LEU A 142 10.09 2.34 8.22
CA LEU A 142 9.56 2.55 9.58
C LEU A 142 8.55 3.69 9.62
N SER A 143 8.85 4.83 8.99
CA SER A 143 7.96 5.98 8.94
C SER A 143 6.63 5.66 8.23
N ILE A 144 6.69 4.88 7.14
CA ILE A 144 5.51 4.41 6.40
C ILE A 144 4.71 3.44 7.26
N MET A 145 5.37 2.48 7.91
CA MET A 145 4.69 1.51 8.77
C MET A 145 3.99 2.18 9.96
N ALA A 146 4.61 3.18 10.56
CA ALA A 146 4.01 3.98 11.62
C ALA A 146 2.75 4.73 11.14
N GLU A 147 2.78 5.30 9.93
CA GLU A 147 1.62 5.95 9.33
C GLU A 147 0.49 4.96 9.02
N ILE A 148 0.81 3.77 8.52
CA ILE A 148 -0.15 2.68 8.28
C ILE A 148 -0.83 2.26 9.58
N VAL A 149 -0.07 2.05 10.65
CA VAL A 149 -0.61 1.69 11.97
C VAL A 149 -1.55 2.78 12.48
N ARG A 150 -1.17 4.05 12.36
CA ARG A 150 -2.04 5.19 12.72
C ARG A 150 -3.34 5.19 11.93
N SER A 151 -3.27 5.00 10.62
CA SER A 151 -4.44 4.96 9.73
C SER A 151 -5.38 3.81 10.10
N ARG A 152 -4.85 2.60 10.27
CA ARG A 152 -5.62 1.41 10.66
C ARG A 152 -6.36 1.61 11.98
N ARG A 153 -5.71 2.21 12.98
CA ARG A 153 -6.32 2.45 14.31
C ARG A 153 -7.37 3.55 14.29
N SER A 154 -7.21 4.56 13.43
CA SER A 154 -8.21 5.62 13.27
C SER A 154 -9.51 5.09 12.69
N THR A 155 -9.45 4.22 11.69
CA THR A 155 -10.62 3.56 11.07
C THR A 155 -11.35 2.68 12.09
N SER A 156 -10.63 1.86 12.84
CA SER A 156 -11.24 0.99 13.87
C SER A 156 -11.97 1.77 14.98
N ARG A 157 -11.47 2.95 15.35
CA ARG A 157 -12.14 3.81 16.34
C ARG A 157 -13.43 4.42 15.78
N ALA A 158 -13.46 4.80 14.52
CA ALA A 158 -14.64 5.33 13.87
C ALA A 158 -15.76 4.29 13.80
N GLU A 159 -15.44 3.04 13.49
CA GLU A 159 -16.39 1.92 13.44
C GLU A 159 -17.01 1.63 14.80
N VAL A 160 -16.22 1.64 15.89
CA VAL A 160 -16.70 1.43 17.26
C VAL A 160 -17.57 2.59 17.76
N ALA A 161 -17.33 3.82 17.32
CA ALA A 161 -18.12 4.98 17.73
C ALA A 161 -19.50 5.08 17.05
N HIS A 162 -19.75 4.32 15.99
CA HIS A 162 -21.00 4.32 15.22
C HIS A 162 -21.80 3.01 15.36
N GLY A 163 -21.33 2.06 16.12
CA GLY A 163 -22.01 0.82 16.49
C GLY A 163 -22.56 0.84 17.91
#